data_83b6027400604074943c298838c9229a
#
_entry.id   83b6027400604074943c298838c9229a
#
_cell.length_a   1.000
_cell.length_b   1.000
_cell.length_c   1.000
_cell.angle_alpha   90.00
_cell.angle_beta   90.00
_cell.angle_gamma   90.00
#
_symmetry.space_group_name_H-M   'P 1'
#
loop_
_entity.id
_entity.type
_entity.pdbx_description
1 polymer ?
#
loop_
_entity_poly.entity_id
_entity_poly.type
_entity_poly.pdbx_seq_one_letter_code
_entity_poly.pdbx_strand_id
1 'polypeptide(L)'
;RLAPLRRHGVLIIGSGNVVHNLRKVRPAMGEAGFDWAQRFDEEAKARMLDDPVAVTRLDGHRDFRNAVPTPDHFLPLLYLAGLASAGGEGAGILVDGYTYGSLSMTAYTIGMECPQTDGEAAGPAGSTPAVPPDASNI
;
A
#
# COMPACT_ATOMS: atom_id res chain seq x y z
N ARG A 1 -15.38 -10.09 10.56
CA ARG A 1 -16.32 -10.97 9.80
C ARG A 1 -15.74 -11.52 8.49
N LEU A 2 -14.64 -10.94 7.95
CA LEU A 2 -14.02 -11.41 6.70
C LEU A 2 -13.04 -12.58 6.90
N ALA A 3 -12.39 -12.67 8.08
CA ALA A 3 -11.37 -13.67 8.36
C ALA A 3 -11.80 -15.13 8.05
N PRO A 4 -13.05 -15.59 8.32
CA PRO A 4 -13.47 -16.93 7.95
C PRO A 4 -13.39 -17.24 6.46
N LEU A 5 -13.55 -16.25 5.57
CA LEU A 5 -13.50 -16.43 4.13
C LEU A 5 -12.15 -16.96 3.65
N ARG A 6 -11.05 -16.54 4.31
CA ARG A 6 -9.70 -17.02 3.99
C ARG A 6 -9.57 -18.53 4.16
N ARG A 7 -10.21 -19.11 5.20
CA ARG A 7 -10.22 -20.57 5.41
C ARG A 7 -11.00 -21.33 4.34
N HIS A 8 -11.84 -20.65 3.57
CA HIS A 8 -12.56 -21.21 2.43
C HIS A 8 -11.86 -20.94 1.09
N GLY A 9 -10.59 -20.56 1.10
CA GLY A 9 -9.79 -20.31 -0.12
C GLY A 9 -10.13 -19.00 -0.83
N VAL A 10 -10.81 -18.06 -0.15
CA VAL A 10 -11.13 -16.74 -0.74
C VAL A 10 -9.94 -15.81 -0.57
N LEU A 11 -9.42 -15.32 -1.69
CA LEU A 11 -8.43 -14.24 -1.72
C LEU A 11 -9.14 -12.91 -1.47
N ILE A 12 -8.67 -12.15 -0.48
CA ILE A 12 -9.19 -10.82 -0.15
C ILE A 12 -8.16 -9.78 -0.61
N ILE A 13 -8.57 -8.89 -1.50
CA ILE A 13 -7.73 -7.81 -2.02
C ILE A 13 -8.33 -6.48 -1.57
N GLY A 14 -7.50 -5.64 -0.92
CA GLY A 14 -7.82 -4.25 -0.61
C GLY A 14 -7.07 -3.33 -1.57
N SER A 15 -7.80 -2.53 -2.35
CA SER A 15 -7.20 -1.54 -3.26
C SER A 15 -7.27 -0.15 -2.63
N GLY A 16 -6.12 0.51 -2.52
CA GLY A 16 -5.98 1.85 -1.95
C GLY A 16 -4.52 2.25 -1.82
N ASN A 17 -4.27 3.39 -1.21
CA ASN A 17 -2.92 3.88 -0.93
C ASN A 17 -2.87 4.39 0.52
N VAL A 18 -1.78 4.12 1.21
CA VAL A 18 -1.54 4.62 2.57
C VAL A 18 -1.43 6.15 2.56
N VAL A 19 -0.71 6.68 1.59
CA VAL A 19 -0.64 8.12 1.30
C VAL A 19 -1.27 8.38 -0.06
N HIS A 20 -2.32 9.24 -0.10
CA HIS A 20 -3.02 9.56 -1.33
C HIS A 20 -3.48 11.02 -1.38
N ASN A 21 -2.59 11.93 -1.77
CA ASN A 21 -2.92 13.34 -1.89
C ASN A 21 -2.69 13.88 -3.31
N LEU A 22 -3.70 13.73 -4.16
CA LEU A 22 -3.64 14.18 -5.56
C LEU A 22 -3.45 15.68 -5.70
N ARG A 23 -3.85 16.49 -4.69
CA ARG A 23 -3.66 17.95 -4.73
C ARG A 23 -2.20 18.37 -4.61
N LYS A 24 -1.36 17.47 -4.07
CA LYS A 24 0.07 17.72 -3.84
C LYS A 24 0.99 16.96 -4.79
N VAL A 25 0.44 16.31 -5.79
CA VAL A 25 1.21 15.61 -6.84
C VAL A 25 2.20 16.56 -7.50
N ARG A 26 3.45 16.11 -7.67
CA ARG A 26 4.55 16.79 -8.35
C ARG A 26 5.25 15.80 -9.28
N PRO A 27 4.93 15.80 -10.57
CA PRO A 27 5.53 14.87 -11.54
C PRO A 27 7.07 14.89 -11.53
N ALA A 28 7.67 16.05 -11.27
CA ALA A 28 9.12 16.20 -11.18
C ALA A 28 9.76 15.42 -10.02
N MET A 29 8.97 14.96 -9.04
CA MET A 29 9.47 14.12 -7.94
C MET A 29 9.74 12.66 -8.36
N GLY A 30 9.19 12.23 -9.50
CA GLY A 30 9.35 10.84 -9.95
C GLY A 30 8.93 9.84 -8.85
N GLU A 31 9.87 9.00 -8.44
CA GLU A 31 9.69 7.98 -7.41
C GLU A 31 10.02 8.47 -5.99
N ALA A 32 10.35 9.74 -5.81
CA ALA A 32 10.61 10.31 -4.49
C ALA A 32 9.30 10.66 -3.76
N GLY A 33 9.27 10.45 -2.44
CA GLY A 33 8.20 10.90 -1.55
C GLY A 33 8.57 12.20 -0.85
N PHE A 34 7.58 13.07 -0.59
CA PHE A 34 7.77 14.20 0.33
C PHE A 34 8.07 13.71 1.74
N ASP A 35 8.82 14.46 2.52
CA ASP A 35 9.19 14.09 3.91
C ASP A 35 7.98 13.72 4.77
N TRP A 36 6.87 14.46 4.64
CA TRP A 36 5.64 14.17 5.39
C TRP A 36 4.97 12.87 4.91
N ALA A 37 5.07 12.55 3.61
CA ALA A 37 4.53 11.32 3.03
C ALA A 37 5.34 10.11 3.51
N GLN A 38 6.67 10.23 3.47
CA GLN A 38 7.58 9.20 3.97
C GLN A 38 7.35 8.93 5.45
N ARG A 39 7.33 9.97 6.30
CA ARG A 39 7.10 9.78 7.75
C ARG A 39 5.78 9.10 8.06
N PHE A 40 4.71 9.44 7.33
CA PHE A 40 3.41 8.82 7.56
C PHE A 40 3.38 7.37 7.10
N ASP A 41 3.91 7.08 5.93
CA ASP A 41 3.97 5.73 5.36
C ASP A 41 4.88 4.82 6.18
N GLU A 42 6.05 5.31 6.64
CA GLU A 42 6.95 4.57 7.54
C GLU A 42 6.27 4.21 8.86
N GLU A 43 5.52 5.13 9.46
CA GLU A 43 4.75 4.84 10.67
C GLU A 43 3.65 3.80 10.39
N ALA A 44 2.99 3.89 9.25
CA ALA A 44 1.98 2.89 8.86
C ALA A 44 2.61 1.51 8.65
N LYS A 45 3.78 1.44 7.97
CA LYS A 45 4.54 0.20 7.79
C LYS A 45 4.94 -0.41 9.13
N ALA A 46 5.53 0.40 10.02
CA ALA A 46 5.94 -0.07 11.33
C ALA A 46 4.78 -0.70 12.10
N ARG A 47 3.62 -0.03 12.12
CA ARG A 47 2.42 -0.55 12.79
C ARG A 47 1.85 -1.80 12.14
N MET A 48 1.80 -1.85 10.82
CA MET A 48 1.31 -3.05 10.11
C MET A 48 2.17 -4.28 10.40
N LEU A 49 3.49 -4.10 10.54
CA LEU A 49 4.43 -5.19 10.78
C LEU A 49 4.44 -5.64 12.25
N ASP A 50 4.31 -4.72 13.20
CA ASP A 50 4.46 -4.99 14.64
C ASP A 50 3.11 -5.21 15.34
N ASP A 51 2.19 -4.24 15.23
CA ASP A 51 0.83 -4.27 15.81
C ASP A 51 -0.18 -3.72 14.80
N PRO A 52 -0.74 -4.58 13.93
CA PRO A 52 -1.68 -4.11 12.90
C PRO A 52 -2.88 -3.33 13.46
N VAL A 53 -3.33 -3.63 14.70
CA VAL A 53 -4.43 -2.88 15.33
C VAL A 53 -4.04 -1.42 15.57
N ALA A 54 -2.77 -1.13 15.80
CA ALA A 54 -2.28 0.24 16.02
C ALA A 54 -2.45 1.15 14.79
N VAL A 55 -2.66 0.59 13.59
CA VAL A 55 -2.99 1.36 12.37
C VAL A 55 -4.25 2.21 12.56
N THR A 56 -5.20 1.75 13.38
CA THR A 56 -6.43 2.51 13.69
C THR A 56 -6.17 3.83 14.41
N ARG A 57 -4.98 4.02 14.98
CA ARG A 57 -4.56 5.25 15.70
C ARG A 57 -3.70 6.19 14.83
N LEU A 58 -3.59 5.93 13.53
CA LEU A 58 -2.86 6.82 12.61
C LEU A 58 -3.57 8.14 12.37
N ASP A 59 -4.86 8.26 12.67
CA ASP A 59 -5.61 9.50 12.64
C ASP A 59 -5.04 10.58 13.57
N GLY A 60 -4.34 10.18 14.64
CA GLY A 60 -3.58 11.06 15.54
C GLY A 60 -2.20 11.47 15.02
N HIS A 61 -1.72 10.92 13.90
CA HIS A 61 -0.41 11.29 13.37
C HIS A 61 -0.40 12.71 12.81
N ARG A 62 0.67 13.49 13.07
CA ARG A 62 0.78 14.90 12.66
C ARG A 62 0.57 15.15 11.17
N ASP A 63 0.96 14.19 10.33
CA ASP A 63 0.88 14.27 8.87
C ASP A 63 -0.40 13.63 8.30
N PHE A 64 -1.31 13.08 9.14
CA PHE A 64 -2.51 12.36 8.71
C PHE A 64 -3.35 13.16 7.71
N ARG A 65 -3.63 14.43 8.01
CA ARG A 65 -4.46 15.29 7.15
C ARG A 65 -3.81 15.57 5.78
N ASN A 66 -2.48 15.51 5.71
CA ASN A 66 -1.76 15.60 4.44
C ASN A 66 -1.77 14.29 3.68
N ALA A 67 -1.55 13.17 4.37
CA ALA A 67 -1.46 11.85 3.78
C ALA A 67 -2.83 11.31 3.34
N VAL A 68 -3.87 11.59 4.13
CA VAL A 68 -5.23 11.07 3.99
C VAL A 68 -6.23 12.22 3.93
N PRO A 69 -6.26 13.02 2.84
CA PRO A 69 -7.22 14.12 2.71
C PRO A 69 -8.67 13.64 2.62
N THR A 70 -8.88 12.41 2.13
CA THR A 70 -10.15 11.69 2.13
C THR A 70 -9.89 10.23 2.52
N PRO A 71 -10.78 9.57 3.26
CA PRO A 71 -10.51 8.27 3.87
C PRO A 71 -10.58 7.08 2.90
N ASP A 72 -11.20 7.23 1.74
CA ASP A 72 -11.53 6.17 0.79
C ASP A 72 -10.34 5.29 0.41
N HIS A 73 -9.19 5.88 0.10
CA HIS A 73 -7.97 5.13 -0.24
C HIS A 73 -7.24 4.54 0.98
N PHE A 74 -7.49 5.07 2.18
CA PHE A 74 -6.89 4.58 3.42
C PHE A 74 -7.68 3.44 4.08
N LEU A 75 -9.00 3.43 3.92
CA LEU A 75 -9.88 2.44 4.55
C LEU A 75 -9.51 0.98 4.23
N PRO A 76 -9.08 0.60 3.01
CA PRO A 76 -8.65 -0.77 2.72
C PRO A 76 -7.54 -1.27 3.63
N LEU A 77 -6.60 -0.39 4.05
CA LEU A 77 -5.55 -0.74 5.00
C LEU A 77 -6.13 -1.20 6.36
N LEU A 78 -7.19 -0.55 6.84
CA LEU A 78 -7.82 -0.91 8.12
C LEU A 78 -8.47 -2.31 8.06
N TYR A 79 -9.01 -2.71 6.91
CA TYR A 79 -9.53 -4.06 6.71
C TYR A 79 -8.40 -5.09 6.73
N LEU A 80 -7.27 -4.80 6.07
CA LEU A 80 -6.09 -5.67 6.08
C LEU A 80 -5.52 -5.79 7.50
N ALA A 81 -5.39 -4.69 8.22
CA ALA A 81 -4.95 -4.67 9.61
C ALA A 81 -5.85 -5.56 10.50
N GLY A 82 -7.17 -5.45 10.32
CA GLY A 82 -8.13 -6.31 11.03
C GLY A 82 -8.04 -7.78 10.65
N LEU A 83 -7.68 -8.12 9.41
CA LEU A 83 -7.47 -9.50 8.97
C LEU A 83 -6.18 -10.08 9.53
N ALA A 84 -5.08 -9.32 9.54
CA ALA A 84 -3.80 -9.71 10.13
C ALA A 84 -3.96 -10.02 11.62
N SER A 85 -4.56 -9.10 12.36
CA SER A 85 -4.84 -9.26 13.78
C SER A 85 -5.74 -10.47 14.08
N ALA A 86 -6.81 -10.66 13.31
CA ALA A 86 -7.75 -11.77 13.52
C ALA A 86 -7.15 -13.14 13.18
N GLY A 87 -6.17 -13.18 12.29
CA GLY A 87 -5.45 -14.40 11.91
C GLY A 87 -4.27 -14.73 12.82
N GLY A 88 -3.82 -13.78 13.63
CA GLY A 88 -2.55 -13.89 14.36
C GLY A 88 -1.35 -13.97 13.42
N GLU A 89 -1.51 -13.46 12.19
CA GLU A 89 -0.50 -13.51 11.13
C GLU A 89 0.18 -12.14 11.00
N GLY A 90 1.49 -12.14 10.80
CA GLY A 90 2.23 -10.93 10.47
C GLY A 90 1.84 -10.41 9.09
N ALA A 91 1.92 -9.10 8.91
CA ALA A 91 1.92 -8.51 7.58
C ALA A 91 3.33 -8.52 7.00
N GLY A 92 3.46 -8.66 5.69
CA GLY A 92 4.70 -8.47 4.94
C GLY A 92 4.54 -7.30 3.97
N ILE A 93 5.66 -6.67 3.60
CA ILE A 93 5.69 -5.63 2.56
C ILE A 93 6.05 -6.31 1.24
N LEU A 94 5.16 -6.23 0.25
CA LEU A 94 5.36 -6.75 -1.09
C LEU A 94 5.97 -5.71 -2.03
N VAL A 95 5.52 -4.48 -1.92
CA VAL A 95 6.02 -3.33 -2.69
C VAL A 95 6.22 -2.18 -1.72
N ASP A 96 7.31 -1.44 -1.88
CA ASP A 96 7.60 -0.20 -1.17
C ASP A 96 8.00 0.88 -2.17
N GLY A 97 7.67 2.12 -1.89
CA GLY A 97 8.04 3.27 -2.71
C GLY A 97 6.98 4.34 -2.79
N TYR A 98 7.28 5.33 -3.60
CA TYR A 98 6.44 6.51 -3.77
C TYR A 98 6.33 6.87 -5.25
N THR A 99 5.32 7.67 -5.59
CA THR A 99 5.27 8.32 -6.88
C THR A 99 4.77 9.76 -6.74
N TYR A 100 5.37 10.65 -7.51
CA TYR A 100 5.01 12.07 -7.60
C TYR A 100 4.96 12.81 -6.26
N GLY A 101 5.74 12.34 -5.28
CA GLY A 101 5.90 12.99 -3.99
C GLY A 101 4.82 12.70 -2.95
N SER A 102 3.57 12.51 -3.36
CA SER A 102 2.41 12.50 -2.47
C SER A 102 1.55 11.23 -2.55
N LEU A 103 2.04 10.20 -3.21
CA LEU A 103 1.39 8.90 -3.30
C LEU A 103 2.36 7.82 -2.80
N SER A 104 1.97 6.97 -1.85
CA SER A 104 2.73 5.77 -1.52
C SER A 104 2.24 4.60 -2.38
N MET A 105 3.19 3.78 -2.79
CA MET A 105 2.94 2.57 -3.58
C MET A 105 3.04 1.32 -2.71
N THR A 106 3.12 1.50 -1.41
CA THR A 106 3.28 0.42 -0.43
C THR A 106 2.14 -0.58 -0.53
N ALA A 107 2.50 -1.84 -0.74
CA ALA A 107 1.56 -2.96 -0.78
C ALA A 107 1.91 -3.98 0.30
N TYR A 108 0.89 -4.52 0.96
CA TYR A 108 1.04 -5.48 2.04
C TYR A 108 0.50 -6.85 1.65
N THR A 109 1.12 -7.90 2.21
CA THR A 109 0.60 -9.27 2.21
C THR A 109 0.29 -9.72 3.62
N ILE A 110 -0.64 -10.66 3.78
CA ILE A 110 -0.97 -11.28 5.06
C ILE A 110 -1.02 -12.79 4.87
N GLY A 111 -0.22 -13.52 5.66
CA GLY A 111 -0.14 -14.97 5.60
C GLY A 111 0.51 -15.48 4.31
N MET A 112 1.37 -14.69 3.70
CA MET A 112 2.22 -15.07 2.57
C MET A 112 3.67 -14.73 2.90
N GLU A 113 4.59 -15.61 2.53
CA GLU A 113 6.00 -15.26 2.49
C GLU A 113 6.23 -14.36 1.27
N CYS A 114 6.76 -13.15 1.51
CA CYS A 114 7.18 -12.30 0.41
C CYS A 114 8.38 -12.95 -0.27
N PRO A 115 8.42 -13.00 -1.62
CA PRO A 115 9.61 -13.44 -2.31
C PRO A 115 10.81 -12.61 -1.84
N GLN A 116 11.84 -13.27 -1.33
CA GLN A 116 13.11 -12.59 -1.08
C GLN A 116 13.65 -12.20 -2.45
N THR A 117 13.69 -10.93 -2.75
CA THR A 117 14.45 -10.45 -3.90
C THR A 117 15.93 -10.59 -3.52
N ASP A 118 16.51 -11.73 -3.88
CA ASP A 118 17.98 -11.84 -3.89
C ASP A 118 18.46 -10.68 -4.75
N GLY A 119 19.26 -9.79 -4.15
CA GLY A 119 19.62 -8.44 -4.65
C GLY A 119 20.26 -8.36 -6.05
N GLU A 120 19.60 -8.94 -7.04
CA GLU A 120 19.87 -8.68 -8.44
C GLU A 120 19.17 -7.39 -8.84
N ALA A 121 19.99 -6.35 -9.05
CA ALA A 121 19.57 -5.09 -9.61
C ALA A 121 18.68 -5.36 -10.82
N ALA A 122 17.45 -4.82 -10.79
CA ALA A 122 16.56 -4.86 -11.92
C ALA A 122 17.31 -4.33 -13.16
N GLY A 123 17.55 -5.22 -14.11
CA GLY A 123 18.07 -4.83 -15.41
C GLY A 123 17.10 -3.83 -16.06
N PRO A 124 17.55 -3.04 -17.03
CA PRO A 124 16.74 -2.01 -17.66
C PRO A 124 15.42 -2.61 -18.14
N ALA A 125 14.32 -1.98 -17.71
CA ALA A 125 12.96 -2.40 -18.03
C ALA A 125 12.84 -2.73 -19.52
N GLY A 126 12.64 -4.01 -19.82
CA GLY A 126 12.35 -4.45 -21.16
C GLY A 126 11.11 -3.72 -21.65
N SER A 127 11.15 -3.25 -22.89
CA SER A 127 10.06 -2.56 -23.56
C SER A 127 8.75 -3.33 -23.36
N THR A 128 7.79 -2.72 -22.67
CA THR A 128 6.42 -3.23 -22.58
C THR A 128 5.89 -3.47 -23.98
N PRO A 129 5.38 -4.66 -24.32
CA PRO A 129 4.71 -4.84 -25.59
C PRO A 129 3.54 -3.88 -25.68
N ALA A 130 3.45 -3.14 -26.80
CA ALA A 130 2.35 -2.22 -27.03
C ALA A 130 1.04 -2.98 -26.96
N VAL A 131 0.18 -2.62 -26.00
CA VAL A 131 -1.19 -3.12 -25.94
C VAL A 131 -1.91 -2.61 -27.17
N PRO A 132 -2.49 -3.49 -28.01
CA PRO A 132 -3.27 -3.03 -29.16
C PRO A 132 -4.45 -2.18 -28.67
N PRO A 133 -4.85 -1.12 -29.39
CA PRO A 133 -6.00 -0.32 -29.00
C PRO A 133 -7.23 -1.22 -28.92
N ASP A 134 -7.93 -1.14 -27.81
CA ASP A 134 -9.16 -1.88 -27.56
C ASP A 134 -10.23 -1.45 -28.59
N ALA A 135 -10.67 -2.42 -29.39
CA ALA A 135 -11.70 -2.23 -30.44
C ALA A 135 -13.14 -2.30 -29.87
N SER A 136 -13.33 -2.22 -28.56
CA SER A 136 -14.63 -2.44 -27.90
C SER A 136 -15.41 -1.15 -27.60
N ASN A 137 -15.21 -0.08 -28.36
CA ASN A 137 -16.09 1.10 -28.35
C ASN A 137 -16.76 1.29 -29.73
N ILE A 138 -17.72 0.44 -30.04
CA ILE A 138 -18.76 0.74 -31.02
C ILE A 138 -20.09 0.55 -30.32
#